data_62a563f2ac031e32ba38a6d4820452fb
#
_entry.id   62a563f2ac031e32ba38a6d4820452fb
#
_cell.length_a   1.000
_cell.length_b   1.000
_cell.length_c   1.000
_cell.angle_alpha   90.00
_cell.angle_beta   90.00
_cell.angle_gamma   90.00
#
_symmetry.space_group_name_H-M   'P 1'
#
loop_
_entity.id
_entity.type
_entity.pdbx_description
1 polymer ?
#
loop_
_entity_poly.entity_id
_entity_poly.type
_entity_poly.pdbx_seq_one_letter_code
_entity_poly.pdbx_strand_id
1 'polypeptide(L)'
;LGWYAMPRWGMGPKDNPDAGDARPNMDPTATPMEAMPRWGMGPVTNISHPGLVCDAPLGHKLIVELTMPQSLSNILIHLIWSTRDRRPCLDPSTREKTHAFLAGVVRQCDCEAYRVGGSTDHVHLAIRLSRTVSVADLVKGAKAASSKWLKTQGPEFADFSWQLGYGAFSVGMSQKEALLLYIDNQEEHHRTRSFQDEYRDFLSKYGIAFDERYVWD
;
A
#
# COMPACT_ATOMS: atom_id res chain seq x y z
N LEU A 1 -12.14 34.34 -2.46
CA LEU A 1 -11.67 33.11 -3.14
C LEU A 1 -11.40 32.11 -2.04
N GLY A 2 -12.38 31.23 -1.80
CA GLY A 2 -12.48 30.38 -0.62
C GLY A 2 -11.47 29.23 -0.65
N TRP A 3 -10.67 29.13 0.36
CA TRP A 3 -9.88 27.97 0.73
C TRP A 3 -10.84 26.85 1.11
N TYR A 4 -10.94 25.81 0.29
CA TYR A 4 -11.58 24.57 0.70
C TYR A 4 -10.70 23.96 1.81
N ALA A 5 -11.10 24.22 3.05
CA ALA A 5 -10.60 23.50 4.20
C ALA A 5 -10.89 22.02 3.97
N MET A 6 -9.84 21.18 3.95
CA MET A 6 -10.02 19.73 4.02
C MET A 6 -10.99 19.40 5.15
N PRO A 7 -11.94 18.47 4.98
CA PRO A 7 -12.80 18.09 6.07
C PRO A 7 -11.93 17.67 7.25
N ARG A 8 -12.09 18.37 8.39
CA ARG A 8 -11.50 18.00 9.68
C ARG A 8 -11.96 16.60 10.02
N TRP A 9 -11.10 15.65 9.84
CA TRP A 9 -11.31 14.32 10.36
C TRP A 9 -11.34 14.41 11.88
N GLY A 10 -12.51 14.07 12.46
CA GLY A 10 -12.87 14.14 13.85
C GLY A 10 -11.74 14.34 14.84
N MET A 11 -11.61 15.54 15.38
CA MET A 11 -10.94 15.73 16.66
C MET A 11 -11.84 15.10 17.73
N GLY A 12 -11.33 14.07 18.41
CA GLY A 12 -11.89 13.60 19.65
C GLY A 12 -11.93 14.72 20.72
N PRO A 13 -12.71 14.60 21.78
CA PRO A 13 -12.88 15.64 22.78
C PRO A 13 -11.55 15.98 23.43
N LYS A 14 -11.31 17.27 23.58
CA LYS A 14 -10.15 17.87 24.22
C LYS A 14 -10.02 17.37 25.67
N ASP A 15 -8.80 17.01 26.01
CA ASP A 15 -8.32 16.59 27.30
C ASP A 15 -8.93 17.35 28.49
N ASN A 16 -9.43 16.59 29.45
CA ASN A 16 -9.77 17.06 30.77
C ASN A 16 -8.50 16.96 31.65
N PRO A 17 -7.98 18.04 32.23
CA PRO A 17 -6.71 18.04 32.96
C PRO A 17 -6.73 17.37 34.34
N ASP A 18 -7.86 16.76 34.76
CA ASP A 18 -8.04 16.19 36.11
C ASP A 18 -8.16 14.64 36.15
N ALA A 19 -7.71 13.91 35.14
CA ALA A 19 -7.63 12.44 35.20
C ALA A 19 -6.30 12.01 35.85
N GLY A 20 -6.37 11.68 37.13
CA GLY A 20 -5.23 11.15 37.90
C GLY A 20 -4.63 9.89 37.30
N ASP A 21 -3.30 9.81 37.43
CA ASP A 21 -2.41 8.72 37.03
C ASP A 21 -2.80 7.36 37.69
N ALA A 22 -3.71 6.61 37.08
CA ALA A 22 -4.02 5.23 37.43
C ALA A 22 -3.32 4.30 36.44
N ARG A 23 -2.05 3.95 36.75
CA ARG A 23 -1.37 2.85 36.06
C ARG A 23 -2.09 1.53 36.37
N PRO A 24 -2.47 0.72 35.38
CA PRO A 24 -2.97 -0.62 35.65
C PRO A 24 -1.83 -1.48 36.22
N ASN A 25 -2.10 -2.06 37.37
CA ASN A 25 -1.22 -2.98 38.09
C ASN A 25 -1.06 -4.25 37.21
N MET A 26 0.12 -4.48 36.64
CA MET A 26 0.42 -5.72 35.93
C MET A 26 0.63 -6.84 36.94
N ASP A 27 -0.21 -7.85 36.88
CA ASP A 27 -0.07 -9.11 37.63
C ASP A 27 1.17 -9.87 37.10
N PRO A 28 2.20 -10.13 37.96
CA PRO A 28 3.41 -10.82 37.53
C PRO A 28 3.24 -12.33 37.34
N THR A 29 2.03 -12.89 37.46
CA THR A 29 1.76 -14.33 37.35
C THR A 29 1.09 -14.77 36.07
N ALA A 30 0.99 -13.90 35.04
CA ALA A 30 0.45 -14.28 33.75
C ALA A 30 1.38 -15.29 33.07
N THR A 31 0.95 -16.53 33.01
CA THR A 31 1.58 -17.63 32.25
C THR A 31 1.68 -17.26 30.77
N PRO A 32 2.77 -17.65 30.08
CA PRO A 32 2.90 -17.41 28.64
C PRO A 32 1.76 -18.09 27.89
N MET A 33 1.07 -17.34 27.03
CA MET A 33 0.09 -17.88 26.09
C MET A 33 0.70 -19.04 25.30
N GLU A 34 0.09 -20.21 25.40
CA GLU A 34 0.44 -21.39 24.62
C GLU A 34 0.45 -21.04 23.13
N ALA A 35 1.51 -21.45 22.48
CA ALA A 35 1.72 -21.25 21.07
C ALA A 35 0.56 -21.87 20.27
N MET A 36 -0.11 -21.05 19.47
CA MET A 36 -1.08 -21.56 18.49
C MET A 36 -0.43 -22.62 17.59
N PRO A 37 -1.15 -23.72 17.27
CA PRO A 37 -0.60 -24.76 16.43
C PRO A 37 -0.20 -24.20 15.06
N ARG A 38 1.04 -24.41 14.65
CA ARG A 38 1.52 -24.15 13.30
C ARG A 38 0.67 -24.97 12.33
N TRP A 39 -0.10 -24.31 11.50
CA TRP A 39 -0.69 -24.94 10.32
C TRP A 39 0.47 -25.36 9.40
N GLY A 40 0.78 -26.66 9.43
CA GLY A 40 1.75 -27.26 8.53
C GLY A 40 1.23 -27.15 7.10
N MET A 41 1.88 -26.32 6.28
CA MET A 41 1.78 -26.47 4.83
C MET A 41 2.54 -27.73 4.44
N GLY A 42 1.81 -28.84 4.27
CA GLY A 42 2.34 -30.01 3.59
C GLY A 42 2.65 -29.66 2.13
N PRO A 43 3.59 -30.38 1.49
CA PRO A 43 3.92 -30.15 0.10
C PRO A 43 2.68 -30.36 -0.78
N VAL A 44 2.38 -29.37 -1.64
CA VAL A 44 1.32 -29.44 -2.64
C VAL A 44 1.73 -30.51 -3.65
N THR A 45 1.30 -31.74 -3.44
CA THR A 45 1.41 -32.80 -4.44
C THR A 45 0.43 -32.47 -5.55
N ASN A 46 0.97 -32.36 -6.75
CA ASN A 46 0.24 -32.19 -8.00
C ASN A 46 -0.70 -33.41 -8.19
N ILE A 47 -1.96 -33.27 -7.82
CA ILE A 47 -2.97 -34.29 -8.06
C ILE A 47 -3.47 -34.06 -9.49
N SER A 48 -2.87 -34.78 -10.44
CA SER A 48 -3.44 -35.00 -11.74
C SER A 48 -4.74 -35.78 -11.54
N HIS A 49 -5.88 -35.15 -11.78
CA HIS A 49 -7.16 -35.83 -11.80
C HIS A 49 -7.24 -36.64 -13.11
N PRO A 50 -7.32 -37.98 -13.07
CA PRO A 50 -7.68 -38.76 -14.24
C PRO A 50 -9.12 -38.40 -14.61
N GLY A 51 -9.34 -38.03 -15.87
CA GLY A 51 -10.64 -37.73 -16.40
C GLY A 51 -11.64 -38.87 -16.17
N LEU A 52 -12.72 -38.60 -15.47
CA LEU A 52 -13.93 -39.38 -15.48
C LEU A 52 -14.61 -39.16 -16.84
N VAL A 53 -14.35 -40.06 -17.77
CA VAL A 53 -15.16 -40.22 -18.98
C VAL A 53 -16.41 -41.00 -18.56
N CYS A 54 -17.51 -40.30 -18.35
CA CYS A 54 -18.83 -40.91 -18.29
C CYS A 54 -19.36 -40.96 -19.72
N ASP A 55 -19.30 -42.13 -20.34
CA ASP A 55 -20.04 -42.45 -21.55
C ASP A 55 -21.55 -42.37 -21.24
N ALA A 56 -22.22 -41.31 -21.65
CA ALA A 56 -23.66 -41.21 -21.66
C ALA A 56 -24.15 -41.29 -23.12
N PRO A 57 -25.04 -42.21 -23.44
CA PRO A 57 -25.61 -42.29 -24.77
C PRO A 57 -26.61 -41.15 -24.99
N LEU A 58 -26.44 -40.45 -26.14
CA LEU A 58 -27.39 -39.56 -26.80
C LEU A 58 -27.72 -38.18 -26.17
N GLY A 59 -26.94 -37.18 -26.58
CA GLY A 59 -27.61 -36.01 -27.15
C GLY A 59 -27.98 -34.83 -26.23
N HIS A 60 -27.59 -34.78 -24.96
CA HIS A 60 -27.70 -33.58 -24.15
C HIS A 60 -26.32 -33.20 -23.62
N LYS A 61 -25.75 -32.18 -24.26
CA LYS A 61 -24.57 -31.50 -23.74
C LYS A 61 -24.99 -30.75 -22.48
N LEU A 62 -24.95 -31.45 -21.34
CA LEU A 62 -25.06 -30.83 -20.04
C LEU A 62 -23.84 -29.88 -19.91
N ILE A 63 -24.04 -28.61 -20.23
CA ILE A 63 -23.13 -27.55 -19.80
C ILE A 63 -23.33 -27.47 -18.29
N VAL A 64 -22.53 -28.22 -17.54
CA VAL A 64 -22.37 -27.98 -16.12
C VAL A 64 -21.65 -26.64 -16.05
N GLU A 65 -22.41 -25.55 -15.95
CA GLU A 65 -21.84 -24.29 -15.46
C GLU A 65 -21.28 -24.60 -14.07
N LEU A 66 -19.95 -24.83 -14.02
CA LEU A 66 -19.21 -24.84 -12.78
C LEU A 66 -19.33 -23.43 -12.20
N THR A 67 -20.36 -23.21 -11.40
CA THR A 67 -20.50 -21.99 -10.60
C THR A 67 -19.38 -22.00 -9.56
N MET A 68 -18.23 -21.45 -9.95
CA MET A 68 -17.11 -21.26 -9.02
C MET A 68 -17.54 -20.23 -7.97
N PRO A 69 -17.33 -20.53 -6.68
CA PRO A 69 -17.61 -19.53 -5.64
C PRO A 69 -16.92 -18.23 -5.95
N GLN A 70 -17.68 -17.12 -5.98
CA GLN A 70 -17.13 -15.81 -6.28
C GLN A 70 -16.51 -15.21 -5.03
N SER A 71 -15.20 -14.93 -5.05
CA SER A 71 -14.52 -14.20 -3.99
C SER A 71 -14.48 -12.72 -4.32
N LEU A 72 -15.11 -11.89 -3.51
CA LEU A 72 -15.23 -10.46 -3.71
C LEU A 72 -14.34 -9.71 -2.71
N SER A 73 -13.55 -8.76 -3.20
CA SER A 73 -12.74 -7.86 -2.35
C SER A 73 -12.63 -6.49 -2.99
N ASN A 74 -12.61 -5.45 -2.15
CA ASN A 74 -12.34 -4.08 -2.56
C ASN A 74 -11.53 -3.41 -1.45
N ILE A 75 -10.20 -3.44 -1.59
CA ILE A 75 -9.26 -2.97 -0.59
C ILE A 75 -8.49 -1.80 -1.19
N LEU A 76 -8.88 -0.58 -0.82
CA LEU A 76 -8.16 0.63 -1.19
C LEU A 76 -7.04 0.90 -0.20
N ILE A 77 -5.83 1.06 -0.72
CA ILE A 77 -4.64 1.41 0.05
C ILE A 77 -3.96 2.65 -0.54
N HIS A 78 -3.37 3.44 0.33
CA HIS A 78 -2.47 4.53 0.01
C HIS A 78 -1.04 4.08 0.33
N LEU A 79 -0.19 3.99 -0.68
CA LEU A 79 1.23 3.66 -0.55
C LEU A 79 2.07 4.90 -0.71
N ILE A 80 3.13 5.01 0.11
CA ILE A 80 4.06 6.16 0.10
C ILE A 80 5.48 5.64 0.28
N TRP A 81 6.42 6.12 -0.50
CA TRP A 81 7.86 5.94 -0.26
C TRP A 81 8.67 7.03 -0.97
N SER A 82 9.88 7.28 -0.47
CA SER A 82 10.78 8.28 -1.04
C SER A 82 11.91 7.65 -1.86
N THR A 83 12.63 8.50 -2.59
CA THR A 83 13.96 8.18 -3.07
C THR A 83 14.91 7.98 -1.89
N ARG A 84 15.99 7.24 -2.08
CA ARG A 84 17.02 7.07 -1.08
C ARG A 84 17.58 8.42 -0.65
N ASP A 85 17.72 8.62 0.66
CA ASP A 85 18.16 9.88 1.28
C ASP A 85 17.32 11.09 0.85
N ARG A 86 16.11 10.86 0.34
CA ARG A 86 15.19 11.86 -0.21
C ARG A 86 15.84 12.77 -1.25
N ARG A 87 16.71 12.20 -2.09
CA ARG A 87 17.36 12.92 -3.18
C ARG A 87 16.30 13.44 -4.17
N PRO A 88 16.24 14.76 -4.43
CA PRO A 88 15.25 15.35 -5.32
C PRO A 88 15.67 15.16 -6.79
N CYS A 89 15.64 13.90 -7.26
CA CYS A 89 16.14 13.53 -8.58
C CYS A 89 15.02 13.28 -9.61
N LEU A 90 13.75 13.32 -9.21
CA LEU A 90 12.63 13.17 -10.12
C LEU A 90 12.19 14.54 -10.64
N ASP A 91 12.84 15.05 -11.69
CA ASP A 91 12.40 16.24 -12.40
C ASP A 91 10.98 16.04 -12.99
N PRO A 92 10.25 17.09 -13.39
CA PRO A 92 8.85 16.96 -13.84
C PRO A 92 8.69 15.94 -14.98
N SER A 93 9.61 15.88 -15.94
CA SER A 93 9.51 14.98 -17.10
C SER A 93 9.77 13.53 -16.73
N THR A 94 10.78 13.28 -15.91
CA THR A 94 11.11 11.95 -15.38
C THR A 94 10.07 11.45 -14.40
N ARG A 95 9.54 12.35 -13.58
CA ARG A 95 8.48 12.05 -12.60
C ARG A 95 7.22 11.55 -13.28
N GLU A 96 6.74 12.24 -14.33
CA GLU A 96 5.56 11.81 -15.08
C GLU A 96 5.74 10.40 -15.66
N LYS A 97 6.90 10.13 -16.28
CA LYS A 97 7.25 8.82 -16.82
C LYS A 97 7.34 7.75 -15.71
N THR A 98 7.89 8.11 -14.56
CA THR A 98 8.00 7.22 -13.38
C THR A 98 6.62 6.86 -12.84
N HIS A 99 5.71 7.82 -12.75
CA HIS A 99 4.33 7.58 -12.33
C HIS A 99 3.60 6.63 -13.30
N ALA A 100 3.73 6.86 -14.59
CA ALA A 100 3.15 5.99 -15.63
C ALA A 100 3.73 4.56 -15.56
N PHE A 101 5.04 4.44 -15.36
CA PHE A 101 5.73 3.14 -15.22
C PHE A 101 5.23 2.39 -13.98
N LEU A 102 5.20 3.04 -12.81
CA LEU A 102 4.69 2.46 -11.57
C LEU A 102 3.24 1.99 -11.70
N ALA A 103 2.37 2.80 -12.33
CA ALA A 103 0.99 2.40 -12.60
C ALA A 103 0.92 1.15 -13.50
N GLY A 104 1.84 1.01 -14.44
CA GLY A 104 1.98 -0.18 -15.29
C GLY A 104 2.36 -1.43 -14.49
N VAL A 105 3.36 -1.32 -13.61
CA VAL A 105 3.80 -2.44 -12.75
C VAL A 105 2.69 -2.88 -11.80
N VAL A 106 1.96 -1.94 -11.20
CA VAL A 106 0.82 -2.22 -10.32
C VAL A 106 -0.24 -3.05 -11.05
N ARG A 107 -0.56 -2.69 -12.31
CA ARG A 107 -1.53 -3.45 -13.11
C ARG A 107 -1.06 -4.85 -13.47
N GLN A 108 0.24 -5.06 -13.67
CA GLN A 108 0.82 -6.40 -13.91
C GLN A 108 0.68 -7.34 -12.70
N CYS A 109 0.45 -6.77 -11.50
CA CYS A 109 0.18 -7.51 -10.27
C CYS A 109 -1.33 -7.69 -10.01
N ASP A 110 -2.19 -7.61 -11.03
CA ASP A 110 -3.66 -7.68 -10.90
C ASP A 110 -4.26 -6.65 -9.92
N CYS A 111 -3.51 -5.58 -9.64
CA CYS A 111 -3.96 -4.44 -8.86
C CYS A 111 -4.45 -3.31 -9.78
N GLU A 112 -5.32 -2.45 -9.27
CA GLU A 112 -5.77 -1.27 -10.01
C GLU A 112 -5.11 -0.02 -9.43
N ALA A 113 -4.33 0.68 -10.26
CA ALA A 113 -3.78 1.98 -9.90
C ALA A 113 -4.79 3.07 -10.24
N TYR A 114 -5.44 3.63 -9.22
CA TYR A 114 -6.36 4.76 -9.39
C TYR A 114 -5.61 6.06 -9.64
N ARG A 115 -4.52 6.28 -8.92
CA ARG A 115 -3.65 7.44 -9.08
C ARG A 115 -2.22 7.12 -8.63
N VAL A 116 -1.25 7.67 -9.36
CA VAL A 116 0.15 7.75 -8.96
C VAL A 116 0.56 9.21 -9.08
N GLY A 117 1.14 9.77 -8.04
CA GLY A 117 1.61 11.15 -7.96
C GLY A 117 2.78 11.27 -7.01
N GLY A 118 3.15 12.49 -6.66
CA GLY A 118 4.24 12.76 -5.74
C GLY A 118 5.03 14.00 -6.13
N SER A 119 6.24 14.11 -5.59
CA SER A 119 7.13 15.27 -5.81
C SER A 119 8.48 14.81 -6.37
N THR A 120 9.50 15.63 -6.21
CA THR A 120 10.86 15.38 -6.74
C THR A 120 11.59 14.24 -6.04
N ASP A 121 11.17 13.87 -4.83
CA ASP A 121 11.86 12.93 -3.94
C ASP A 121 10.98 11.80 -3.37
N HIS A 122 9.68 11.76 -3.69
CA HIS A 122 8.78 10.73 -3.19
C HIS A 122 7.59 10.49 -4.11
N VAL A 123 6.90 9.37 -3.90
CA VAL A 123 5.71 8.97 -4.65
C VAL A 123 4.58 8.54 -3.73
N HIS A 124 3.37 8.82 -4.17
CA HIS A 124 2.10 8.39 -3.59
C HIS A 124 1.33 7.54 -4.59
N LEU A 125 0.78 6.43 -4.16
CA LEU A 125 -0.04 5.57 -5.00
C LEU A 125 -1.37 5.25 -4.31
N ALA A 126 -2.47 5.56 -4.97
CA ALA A 126 -3.81 5.10 -4.59
C ALA A 126 -4.12 3.84 -5.39
N ILE A 127 -4.24 2.69 -4.71
CA ILE A 127 -4.31 1.38 -5.35
C ILE A 127 -5.47 0.57 -4.78
N ARG A 128 -6.24 -0.09 -5.64
CA ARG A 128 -7.07 -1.23 -5.24
C ARG A 128 -6.20 -2.49 -5.26
N LEU A 129 -5.98 -3.03 -4.07
CA LEU A 129 -5.12 -4.20 -3.89
C LEU A 129 -5.81 -5.46 -4.41
N SER A 130 -5.08 -6.28 -5.16
CA SER A 130 -5.49 -7.63 -5.52
C SER A 130 -5.62 -8.50 -4.26
N ARG A 131 -6.53 -9.46 -4.29
CA ARG A 131 -6.72 -10.44 -3.21
C ARG A 131 -5.58 -11.47 -3.10
N THR A 132 -4.75 -11.58 -4.13
CA THR A 132 -3.70 -12.60 -4.26
C THR A 132 -2.30 -12.08 -4.02
N VAL A 133 -2.14 -10.77 -3.86
CA VAL A 133 -0.83 -10.12 -3.70
C VAL A 133 -0.74 -9.46 -2.32
N SER A 134 0.37 -9.68 -1.62
CA SER A 134 0.65 -8.95 -0.40
C SER A 134 1.12 -7.52 -0.69
N VAL A 135 0.88 -6.59 0.24
CA VAL A 135 1.40 -5.22 0.13
C VAL A 135 2.93 -5.22 -0.01
N ALA A 136 3.60 -6.08 0.75
CA ALA A 136 5.07 -6.18 0.74
C ALA A 136 5.61 -6.63 -0.63
N ASP A 137 5.00 -7.64 -1.26
CA ASP A 137 5.41 -8.14 -2.58
C ASP A 137 5.14 -7.09 -3.66
N LEU A 138 3.99 -6.43 -3.61
CA LEU A 138 3.65 -5.35 -4.53
C LEU A 138 4.68 -4.22 -4.48
N VAL A 139 4.98 -3.72 -3.28
CA VAL A 139 5.96 -2.62 -3.10
C VAL A 139 7.36 -3.05 -3.50
N LYS A 140 7.80 -4.25 -3.10
CA LYS A 140 9.09 -4.82 -3.50
C LYS A 140 9.22 -4.90 -5.03
N GLY A 141 8.20 -5.43 -5.71
CA GLY A 141 8.17 -5.52 -7.17
C GLY A 141 8.19 -4.15 -7.84
N ALA A 142 7.35 -3.23 -7.37
CA ALA A 142 7.25 -1.87 -7.90
C ALA A 142 8.58 -1.11 -7.76
N LYS A 143 9.20 -1.14 -6.57
CA LYS A 143 10.50 -0.50 -6.32
C LYS A 143 11.62 -1.12 -7.17
N ALA A 144 11.72 -2.44 -7.24
CA ALA A 144 12.76 -3.12 -8.00
C ALA A 144 12.65 -2.83 -9.50
N ALA A 145 11.45 -2.96 -10.07
CA ALA A 145 11.20 -2.72 -11.49
C ALA A 145 11.46 -1.26 -11.88
N SER A 146 10.91 -0.30 -11.11
CA SER A 146 11.07 1.12 -11.39
C SER A 146 12.50 1.61 -11.17
N SER A 147 13.21 1.12 -10.17
CA SER A 147 14.63 1.44 -9.97
C SER A 147 15.48 0.94 -11.13
N LYS A 148 15.25 -0.31 -11.60
CA LYS A 148 15.95 -0.84 -12.78
C LYS A 148 15.65 -0.03 -14.03
N TRP A 149 14.41 0.34 -14.25
CA TRP A 149 13.99 1.16 -15.39
C TRP A 149 14.57 2.57 -15.32
N LEU A 150 14.53 3.25 -14.16
CA LEU A 150 15.10 4.59 -13.98
C LEU A 150 16.59 4.62 -14.33
N LYS A 151 17.37 3.60 -13.95
CA LYS A 151 18.79 3.50 -14.31
C LYS A 151 19.06 3.45 -15.81
N THR A 152 18.06 3.18 -16.65
CA THR A 152 18.18 3.23 -18.11
C THR A 152 17.79 4.58 -18.71
N GLN A 153 17.27 5.54 -17.90
CA GLN A 153 16.77 6.81 -18.40
C GLN A 153 17.87 7.88 -18.58
N GLY A 154 19.02 7.71 -17.94
CA GLY A 154 20.15 8.61 -18.08
C GLY A 154 21.26 8.29 -17.07
N PRO A 155 22.48 8.81 -17.31
CA PRO A 155 23.63 8.58 -16.43
C PRO A 155 23.41 9.15 -15.02
N GLU A 156 22.58 10.18 -14.86
CA GLU A 156 22.21 10.79 -13.58
C GLU A 156 21.46 9.83 -12.66
N PHE A 157 20.84 8.77 -13.22
CA PHE A 157 20.12 7.73 -12.49
C PHE A 157 20.93 6.45 -12.29
N ALA A 158 22.22 6.41 -12.64
CA ALA A 158 23.04 5.19 -12.53
C ALA A 158 23.01 4.58 -11.12
N ASP A 159 23.06 5.44 -10.09
CA ASP A 159 23.04 5.06 -8.69
C ASP A 159 21.65 5.22 -8.03
N PHE A 160 20.60 5.32 -8.83
CA PHE A 160 19.26 5.50 -8.31
C PHE A 160 18.83 4.32 -7.44
N SER A 161 18.24 4.61 -6.30
CA SER A 161 17.51 3.65 -5.48
C SER A 161 16.40 4.34 -4.70
N TRP A 162 15.36 3.58 -4.40
CA TRP A 162 14.34 3.97 -3.44
C TRP A 162 14.82 3.74 -2.01
N GLN A 163 14.27 4.45 -1.03
CA GLN A 163 14.43 4.11 0.39
C GLN A 163 14.06 2.65 0.67
N LEU A 164 14.52 2.05 1.76
CA LEU A 164 14.19 0.66 2.11
C LEU A 164 12.74 0.54 2.58
N GLY A 165 12.31 1.44 3.46
CA GLY A 165 10.97 1.47 4.02
C GLY A 165 9.86 1.95 3.07
N TYR A 166 8.63 1.87 3.51
CA TYR A 166 7.44 2.44 2.86
C TYR A 166 6.31 2.62 3.87
N GLY A 167 5.37 3.52 3.58
CA GLY A 167 4.09 3.63 4.26
C GLY A 167 2.98 2.93 3.48
N ALA A 168 2.11 2.22 4.20
CA ALA A 168 0.91 1.62 3.62
C ALA A 168 -0.27 1.86 4.55
N PHE A 169 -1.27 2.59 4.06
CA PHE A 169 -2.41 3.03 4.86
C PHE A 169 -3.71 2.57 4.21
N SER A 170 -4.60 1.97 4.99
CA SER A 170 -5.94 1.62 4.52
C SER A 170 -6.79 2.87 4.35
N VAL A 171 -7.58 2.92 3.28
CA VAL A 171 -8.46 4.05 2.99
C VAL A 171 -9.87 3.54 2.73
N GLY A 172 -10.86 4.17 3.36
CA GLY A 172 -12.27 3.86 3.10
C GLY A 172 -12.67 4.30 1.69
N MET A 173 -13.52 3.53 1.02
CA MET A 173 -13.97 3.86 -0.34
C MET A 173 -14.67 5.23 -0.43
N SER A 174 -15.34 5.68 0.63
CA SER A 174 -15.93 7.02 0.72
C SER A 174 -14.89 8.15 0.68
N GLN A 175 -13.62 7.83 0.90
CA GLN A 175 -12.50 8.79 0.93
C GLN A 175 -11.64 8.74 -0.32
N LYS A 176 -12.00 7.88 -1.26
CA LYS A 176 -11.23 7.68 -2.50
C LYS A 176 -11.00 8.99 -3.23
N GLU A 177 -12.04 9.74 -3.52
CA GLU A 177 -11.93 10.99 -4.29
C GLU A 177 -11.05 12.03 -3.58
N ALA A 178 -11.17 12.13 -2.25
CA ALA A 178 -10.31 13.01 -1.46
C ALA A 178 -8.83 12.59 -1.54
N LEU A 179 -8.55 11.28 -1.52
CA LEU A 179 -7.20 10.76 -1.72
C LEU A 179 -6.66 11.08 -3.11
N LEU A 180 -7.46 10.92 -4.17
CA LEU A 180 -7.01 11.22 -5.53
C LEU A 180 -6.66 12.69 -5.69
N LEU A 181 -7.52 13.60 -5.22
CA LEU A 181 -7.27 15.06 -5.20
C LEU A 181 -6.02 15.42 -4.39
N TYR A 182 -5.82 14.77 -3.25
CA TYR A 182 -4.64 14.96 -2.43
C TYR A 182 -3.36 14.58 -3.18
N ILE A 183 -3.36 13.43 -3.88
CA ILE A 183 -2.21 12.98 -4.68
C ILE A 183 -1.96 13.92 -5.88
N ASP A 184 -3.01 14.45 -6.50
CA ASP A 184 -2.88 15.39 -7.63
C ASP A 184 -2.28 16.75 -7.20
N ASN A 185 -2.53 17.17 -5.97
CA ASN A 185 -2.10 18.47 -5.46
C ASN A 185 -0.76 18.42 -4.68
N GLN A 186 0.01 17.35 -4.80
CA GLN A 186 1.26 17.17 -4.03
C GLN A 186 2.28 18.29 -4.25
N GLU A 187 2.43 18.82 -5.45
CA GLU A 187 3.35 19.93 -5.72
C GLU A 187 3.00 21.20 -4.92
N GLU A 188 1.71 21.58 -4.90
CA GLU A 188 1.26 22.73 -4.16
C GLU A 188 1.33 22.49 -2.64
N HIS A 189 1.02 21.27 -2.21
CA HIS A 189 1.10 20.86 -0.81
C HIS A 189 2.52 21.00 -0.26
N HIS A 190 3.53 20.59 -1.02
CA HIS A 190 4.94 20.66 -0.62
C HIS A 190 5.59 22.04 -0.72
N ARG A 191 4.89 23.05 -1.21
CA ARG A 191 5.34 24.45 -1.08
C ARG A 191 5.36 24.94 0.35
N THR A 192 4.48 24.42 1.18
CA THR A 192 4.27 24.88 2.57
C THR A 192 4.60 23.82 3.61
N ARG A 193 4.78 22.57 3.21
CA ARG A 193 4.96 21.44 4.12
C ARG A 193 6.00 20.46 3.62
N SER A 194 6.89 20.00 4.53
CA SER A 194 7.87 18.97 4.18
C SER A 194 7.23 17.58 4.08
N PHE A 195 7.80 16.71 3.24
CA PHE A 195 7.42 15.29 3.19
C PHE A 195 7.52 14.59 4.56
N GLN A 196 8.54 14.94 5.35
CA GLN A 196 8.73 14.34 6.68
C GLN A 196 7.59 14.68 7.64
N ASP A 197 7.15 15.95 7.66
CA ASP A 197 6.04 16.37 8.52
C ASP A 197 4.73 15.73 8.09
N GLU A 198 4.51 15.61 6.79
CA GLU A 198 3.38 14.92 6.21
C GLU A 198 3.37 13.44 6.60
N TYR A 199 4.50 12.76 6.47
CA TYR A 199 4.62 11.33 6.78
C TYR A 199 4.43 11.05 8.28
N ARG A 200 4.98 11.91 9.16
CA ARG A 200 4.74 11.85 10.62
C ARG A 200 3.25 11.96 10.96
N ASP A 201 2.54 12.85 10.28
CA ASP A 201 1.09 12.99 10.47
C ASP A 201 0.32 11.74 10.04
N PHE A 202 0.72 11.09 8.94
CA PHE A 202 0.14 9.80 8.59
C PHE A 202 0.39 8.76 9.67
N LEU A 203 1.62 8.60 10.12
CA LEU A 203 1.97 7.64 11.17
C LEU A 203 1.19 7.92 12.46
N SER A 204 1.13 9.17 12.89
CA SER A 204 0.37 9.62 14.06
C SER A 204 -1.14 9.34 13.89
N LYS A 205 -1.71 9.72 12.75
CA LYS A 205 -3.13 9.53 12.44
C LYS A 205 -3.56 8.06 12.47
N TYR A 206 -2.69 7.17 12.01
CA TYR A 206 -2.95 5.74 12.01
C TYR A 206 -2.46 5.02 13.28
N GLY A 207 -1.97 5.77 14.28
CA GLY A 207 -1.50 5.21 15.55
C GLY A 207 -0.28 4.29 15.40
N ILE A 208 0.55 4.53 14.38
CA ILE A 208 1.73 3.71 14.11
C ILE A 208 2.91 4.29 14.89
N ALA A 209 3.45 3.52 15.85
CA ALA A 209 4.69 3.86 16.52
C ALA A 209 5.87 3.71 15.54
N PHE A 210 6.78 4.66 15.53
CA PHE A 210 7.97 4.66 14.69
C PHE A 210 9.18 5.20 15.44
N ASP A 211 10.37 4.86 14.93
CA ASP A 211 11.63 5.39 15.42
C ASP A 211 12.21 6.35 14.37
N GLU A 212 12.42 7.60 14.75
CA GLU A 212 12.97 8.65 13.87
C GLU A 212 14.33 8.26 13.23
N ARG A 213 15.07 7.35 13.84
CA ARG A 213 16.38 6.89 13.33
C ARG A 213 16.26 5.96 12.12
N TYR A 214 15.12 5.28 11.96
CA TYR A 214 14.93 4.22 10.95
C TYR A 214 13.77 4.48 9.97
N VAL A 215 12.90 5.42 10.28
CA VAL A 215 11.70 5.67 9.47
C VAL A 215 12.03 6.30 8.10
N TRP A 216 13.25 6.84 7.97
CA TRP A 216 13.70 7.57 6.77
C TRP A 216 14.61 6.76 5.84
N ASP A 217 14.98 5.55 6.20
CA ASP A 217 15.85 4.63 5.43
C ASP A 217 15.08 3.81 4.37
#